data_b29fbda49ddd4aae45612e528014a120
#
_entry.id   b29fbda49ddd4aae45612e528014a120
#
_cell.length_a   1.000
_cell.length_b   1.000
_cell.length_c   1.000
_cell.angle_alpha   90.00
_cell.angle_beta   90.00
_cell.angle_gamma   90.00
#
_symmetry.space_group_name_H-M   'P 1'
#
loop_
_entity.id
_entity.type
_entity.pdbx_description
1 polymer ?
#
loop_
_entity_poly.entity_id
_entity_poly.type
_entity_poly.pdbx_seq_one_letter_code
_entity_poly.pdbx_strand_id
1 'polypeptide(L)'
;DQTAFEQLMEIKGNSDHSKLIEMLDVLNDESSSMEEEVFARYFDPENIAYWLAFQLLTGNTDTQSRNVYLYSPQNSDCWYLLDWDNDGMLRRKEREIIQFSDSESWERGVSNYWGNVLFRRCLQTESFRQLLDTAMDELYAYMNQDRIESMLAHYRGVTEEYVWRMPDRLYVPITHEQYEEVLESIWPEIDEDYDYYWESYHNPMPFYIGTPSLQNGVLQLSWDTSYDFNAEDISYTVELARDYQFRQMVYREEHVVLPMT
;
A
#
# COMPACT_ATOMS: atom_id res chain seq x y z
N ASP A 1 11.22 -21.21 12.76
CA ASP A 1 11.71 -22.52 12.24
C ASP A 1 12.12 -22.33 10.79
N GLN A 2 13.43 -22.46 10.51
CA GLN A 2 14.04 -22.26 9.17
C GLN A 2 13.35 -23.12 8.09
N THR A 3 12.96 -24.35 8.43
CA THR A 3 12.30 -25.27 7.50
C THR A 3 10.91 -24.79 7.09
N ALA A 4 10.14 -24.20 8.01
CA ALA A 4 8.83 -23.63 7.70
C ALA A 4 8.97 -22.34 6.87
N PHE A 5 9.99 -21.54 7.19
CA PHE A 5 10.32 -20.34 6.43
C PHE A 5 10.70 -20.67 4.98
N GLU A 6 11.56 -21.67 4.76
CA GLU A 6 12.00 -22.11 3.42
C GLU A 6 10.85 -22.67 2.54
N GLN A 7 9.73 -23.07 3.14
CA GLN A 7 8.54 -23.48 2.39
C GLN A 7 7.71 -22.32 1.87
N LEU A 8 7.85 -21.15 2.47
CA LEU A 8 7.05 -19.94 2.17
C LEU A 8 7.83 -18.87 1.39
N MET A 9 9.15 -18.88 1.49
CA MET A 9 10.02 -17.86 0.91
C MET A 9 11.12 -18.47 0.04
N GLU A 10 11.27 -17.96 -1.17
CA GLU A 10 12.38 -18.29 -2.05
C GLU A 10 13.41 -17.15 -2.06
N ILE A 11 14.66 -17.47 -1.72
CA ILE A 11 15.78 -16.51 -1.86
C ILE A 11 16.55 -16.84 -3.13
N LYS A 12 16.65 -15.86 -4.02
CA LYS A 12 17.45 -15.99 -5.23
C LYS A 12 18.94 -15.87 -4.91
N GLY A 13 19.72 -16.88 -5.31
CA GLY A 13 21.18 -16.85 -5.27
C GLY A 13 21.83 -17.19 -3.93
N ASN A 14 21.07 -17.50 -2.89
CA ASN A 14 21.59 -17.93 -1.59
C ASN A 14 20.64 -18.95 -0.95
N SER A 15 21.20 -19.90 -0.20
CA SER A 15 20.46 -20.87 0.61
C SER A 15 20.51 -20.56 2.11
N ASP A 16 21.25 -19.53 2.52
CA ASP A 16 21.34 -19.06 3.91
C ASP A 16 20.32 -17.94 4.16
N HIS A 17 19.30 -18.23 4.97
CA HIS A 17 18.23 -17.32 5.33
C HIS A 17 18.47 -16.57 6.66
N SER A 18 19.59 -16.84 7.34
CA SER A 18 19.85 -16.33 8.70
C SER A 18 19.75 -14.80 8.78
N LYS A 19 20.32 -14.10 7.82
CA LYS A 19 20.31 -12.64 7.75
C LYS A 19 18.90 -12.07 7.61
N LEU A 20 18.05 -12.69 6.80
CA LEU A 20 16.65 -12.28 6.63
C LEU A 20 15.85 -12.56 7.90
N ILE A 21 16.06 -13.74 8.51
CA ILE A 21 15.38 -14.14 9.76
C ILE A 21 15.74 -13.18 10.89
N GLU A 22 17.04 -12.84 11.06
CA GLU A 22 17.50 -11.88 12.08
C GLU A 22 16.82 -10.50 11.92
N MET A 23 16.76 -9.99 10.70
CA MET A 23 16.06 -8.74 10.42
C MET A 23 14.57 -8.83 10.75
N LEU A 24 13.91 -9.91 10.34
CA LEU A 24 12.48 -10.11 10.63
C LEU A 24 12.21 -10.28 12.12
N ASP A 25 13.09 -10.95 12.88
CA ASP A 25 12.94 -11.11 14.34
C ASP A 25 12.97 -9.74 15.03
N VAL A 26 13.90 -8.85 14.65
CA VAL A 26 13.98 -7.49 15.21
C VAL A 26 12.80 -6.65 14.74
N LEU A 27 12.42 -6.75 13.47
CA LEU A 27 11.29 -5.98 12.92
C LEU A 27 9.95 -6.39 13.56
N ASN A 28 9.76 -7.64 13.93
CA ASN A 28 8.52 -8.11 14.55
C ASN A 28 8.54 -7.99 16.10
N ASP A 29 9.65 -7.64 16.70
CA ASP A 29 9.71 -7.33 18.13
C ASP A 29 9.22 -5.91 18.37
N GLU A 30 7.99 -5.75 18.86
CA GLU A 30 7.39 -4.45 19.15
C GLU A 30 8.13 -3.65 20.23
N SER A 31 8.99 -4.32 21.03
CA SER A 31 9.83 -3.65 22.02
C SER A 31 11.12 -3.03 21.44
N SER A 32 11.50 -3.44 20.22
CA SER A 32 12.67 -2.88 19.53
C SER A 32 12.40 -1.45 19.02
N SER A 33 13.42 -0.59 19.10
CA SER A 33 13.34 0.77 18.58
C SER A 33 13.47 0.80 17.05
N MET A 34 12.56 1.49 16.37
CA MET A 34 12.72 1.72 14.92
C MET A 34 13.99 2.51 14.61
N GLU A 35 14.29 3.55 15.37
CA GLU A 35 15.42 4.46 15.11
C GLU A 35 16.75 3.85 15.52
N GLU A 36 16.83 3.27 16.73
CA GLU A 36 18.10 2.81 17.31
C GLU A 36 18.50 1.40 16.87
N GLU A 37 17.54 0.57 16.43
CA GLU A 37 17.79 -0.83 16.07
C GLU A 37 17.46 -1.12 14.60
N VAL A 38 16.25 -0.79 14.14
CA VAL A 38 15.80 -1.15 12.77
C VAL A 38 16.49 -0.27 11.73
N PHE A 39 16.39 1.05 11.84
CA PHE A 39 17.03 1.96 10.89
C PHE A 39 18.55 2.04 11.06
N ALA A 40 19.04 1.91 12.28
CA ALA A 40 20.48 1.94 12.51
C ALA A 40 21.24 0.77 11.88
N ARG A 41 20.57 -0.36 11.62
CA ARG A 41 21.24 -1.58 11.13
C ARG A 41 20.60 -2.19 9.89
N TYR A 42 19.28 -2.28 9.82
CA TYR A 42 18.61 -3.15 8.86
C TYR A 42 17.97 -2.41 7.69
N PHE A 43 17.61 -1.16 7.82
CA PHE A 43 16.94 -0.42 6.77
C PHE A 43 17.44 1.02 6.68
N ASP A 44 17.59 1.49 5.45
CA ASP A 44 17.76 2.91 5.19
C ASP A 44 16.38 3.60 5.17
N PRO A 45 16.06 4.46 6.16
CA PRO A 45 14.75 5.11 6.24
C PRO A 45 14.47 6.04 5.06
N GLU A 46 15.49 6.66 4.46
CA GLU A 46 15.34 7.51 3.28
C GLU A 46 14.92 6.67 2.07
N ASN A 47 15.56 5.50 1.86
CA ASN A 47 15.15 4.58 0.79
C ASN A 47 13.69 4.13 0.96
N ILE A 48 13.27 3.77 2.18
CA ILE A 48 11.86 3.38 2.42
C ILE A 48 10.93 4.56 2.15
N ALA A 49 11.27 5.76 2.62
CA ALA A 49 10.42 6.95 2.47
C ALA A 49 10.19 7.29 0.99
N TYR A 50 11.26 7.35 0.17
CA TYR A 50 11.12 7.63 -1.26
C TYR A 50 10.41 6.51 -2.02
N TRP A 51 10.70 5.25 -1.68
CA TRP A 51 9.98 4.13 -2.29
C TRP A 51 8.48 4.20 -1.97
N LEU A 52 8.13 4.40 -0.71
CA LEU A 52 6.74 4.47 -0.28
C LEU A 52 6.02 5.70 -0.86
N ALA A 53 6.68 6.87 -0.86
CA ALA A 53 6.15 8.09 -1.46
C ALA A 53 5.84 7.91 -2.95
N PHE A 54 6.73 7.23 -3.70
CA PHE A 54 6.50 6.93 -5.10
C PHE A 54 5.27 6.03 -5.30
N GLN A 55 5.13 4.97 -4.50
CA GLN A 55 3.97 4.07 -4.59
C GLN A 55 2.65 4.79 -4.23
N LEU A 56 2.67 5.63 -3.20
CA LEU A 56 1.52 6.43 -2.78
C LEU A 56 1.11 7.44 -3.84
N LEU A 57 2.08 8.18 -4.39
CA LEU A 57 1.86 9.25 -5.37
C LEU A 57 1.38 8.71 -6.73
N THR A 58 1.70 7.47 -7.04
CA THR A 58 1.26 6.80 -8.28
C THR A 58 0.05 5.89 -8.10
N GLY A 59 -0.56 5.88 -6.91
CA GLY A 59 -1.73 5.06 -6.60
C GLY A 59 -1.49 3.56 -6.81
N ASN A 60 -0.25 3.08 -6.60
CA ASN A 60 0.08 1.67 -6.77
C ASN A 60 -0.36 0.85 -5.56
N THR A 61 -1.55 0.29 -5.60
CA THR A 61 -2.12 -0.51 -4.51
C THR A 61 -1.59 -1.94 -4.46
N ASP A 62 -0.77 -2.36 -5.41
CA ASP A 62 -0.33 -3.75 -5.56
C ASP A 62 0.93 -4.09 -4.75
N THR A 63 1.66 -3.07 -4.30
CA THR A 63 2.97 -3.21 -3.64
C THR A 63 2.90 -3.36 -2.12
N GLN A 64 1.72 -3.37 -1.51
CA GLN A 64 1.57 -3.49 -0.06
C GLN A 64 1.89 -4.91 0.47
N SER A 65 1.71 -5.96 -0.33
CA SER A 65 1.93 -7.36 0.06
C SER A 65 2.60 -8.24 -1.01
N ARG A 66 2.75 -7.74 -2.22
CA ARG A 66 3.43 -8.38 -3.35
C ARG A 66 4.14 -7.30 -4.17
N ASN A 67 4.93 -7.70 -5.16
CA ASN A 67 5.72 -6.75 -5.96
C ASN A 67 6.67 -5.89 -5.13
N VAL A 68 7.02 -6.35 -3.92
CA VAL A 68 8.03 -5.77 -3.04
C VAL A 68 9.32 -6.54 -3.23
N TYR A 69 10.35 -5.88 -3.72
CA TYR A 69 11.64 -6.50 -3.91
C TYR A 69 12.64 -5.96 -2.87
N LEU A 70 13.14 -6.87 -2.04
CA LEU A 70 14.15 -6.56 -1.03
C LEU A 70 15.53 -6.98 -1.52
N TYR A 71 16.47 -6.06 -1.44
CA TYR A 71 17.87 -6.30 -1.73
C TYR A 71 18.74 -6.02 -0.52
N SER A 72 19.67 -6.90 -0.21
CA SER A 72 20.68 -6.67 0.80
C SER A 72 22.06 -7.09 0.31
N PRO A 73 23.08 -6.18 0.33
CA PRO A 73 24.45 -6.51 -0.03
C PRO A 73 25.03 -7.58 0.90
N GLN A 74 25.93 -8.44 0.40
CA GLN A 74 26.55 -9.51 1.22
C GLN A 74 27.41 -8.97 2.38
N ASN A 75 27.94 -7.76 2.24
CA ASN A 75 28.84 -7.14 3.21
C ASN A 75 28.16 -6.09 4.10
N SER A 76 26.83 -6.05 4.12
CA SER A 76 26.04 -5.15 4.94
C SER A 76 24.81 -5.87 5.45
N ASP A 77 24.30 -5.53 6.63
CA ASP A 77 23.04 -6.03 7.15
C ASP A 77 21.84 -5.22 6.65
N CYS A 78 22.09 -4.09 5.98
CA CYS A 78 21.06 -3.19 5.49
C CYS A 78 20.29 -3.79 4.31
N TRP A 79 18.98 -3.60 4.32
CA TRP A 79 18.05 -3.97 3.27
C TRP A 79 17.48 -2.74 2.59
N TYR A 80 17.30 -2.84 1.29
CA TYR A 80 16.76 -1.78 0.44
C TYR A 80 15.52 -2.27 -0.28
N LEU A 81 14.50 -1.43 -0.36
CA LEU A 81 13.37 -1.61 -1.26
C LEU A 81 13.78 -1.22 -2.67
N LEU A 82 13.51 -2.08 -3.63
CA LEU A 82 13.70 -1.79 -5.05
C LEU A 82 12.35 -1.79 -5.75
N ASP A 83 12.22 -0.92 -6.74
CA ASP A 83 11.04 -0.90 -7.60
C ASP A 83 10.97 -2.15 -8.46
N TRP A 84 9.81 -2.78 -8.43
CA TRP A 84 9.54 -3.98 -9.20
C TRP A 84 8.07 -4.05 -9.58
N ASP A 85 7.80 -4.33 -10.87
CA ASP A 85 6.46 -4.62 -11.39
C ASP A 85 5.44 -3.51 -11.08
N ASN A 86 5.80 -2.28 -11.44
CA ASN A 86 4.96 -1.10 -11.19
C ASN A 86 3.82 -0.93 -12.23
N ASP A 87 3.37 -2.00 -12.87
CA ASP A 87 2.28 -1.97 -13.84
C ASP A 87 0.89 -1.74 -13.20
N GLY A 88 0.82 -1.81 -11.86
CA GLY A 88 -0.36 -1.47 -11.08
C GLY A 88 -0.61 0.03 -10.88
N MET A 89 0.40 0.90 -11.18
CA MET A 89 0.32 2.34 -10.96
C MET A 89 -0.50 3.07 -12.02
N LEU A 90 -1.08 4.23 -11.66
CA LEU A 90 -1.76 5.17 -12.58
C LEU A 90 -2.83 4.50 -13.43
N ARG A 91 -3.61 3.61 -12.85
CA ARG A 91 -4.61 2.79 -13.56
C ARG A 91 -6.05 3.05 -13.13
N ARG A 92 -6.31 4.09 -12.37
CA ARG A 92 -7.64 4.35 -11.83
C ARG A 92 -8.67 4.54 -12.94
N LYS A 93 -8.36 5.39 -13.91
CA LYS A 93 -9.24 5.62 -15.06
C LYS A 93 -9.41 4.39 -15.94
N GLU A 94 -8.35 3.63 -16.18
CA GLU A 94 -8.43 2.37 -16.92
C GLU A 94 -9.36 1.37 -16.22
N ARG A 95 -9.21 1.18 -14.91
CA ARG A 95 -10.06 0.28 -14.10
C ARG A 95 -11.52 0.69 -14.15
N GLU A 96 -11.82 1.99 -14.07
CA GLU A 96 -13.17 2.52 -14.25
C GLU A 96 -13.76 2.13 -15.62
N ILE A 97 -13.01 2.36 -16.69
CA ILE A 97 -13.44 2.08 -18.07
C ILE A 97 -13.72 0.58 -18.29
N ILE A 98 -12.84 -0.30 -17.80
CA ILE A 98 -13.01 -1.75 -17.97
C ILE A 98 -13.93 -2.38 -16.90
N GLN A 99 -14.53 -1.56 -16.05
CA GLN A 99 -15.41 -1.98 -14.95
C GLN A 99 -14.75 -3.02 -14.03
N PHE A 100 -13.46 -2.88 -13.82
CA PHE A 100 -12.76 -3.62 -12.78
C PHE A 100 -13.23 -3.10 -11.43
N SER A 101 -13.47 -3.98 -10.45
CA SER A 101 -13.95 -3.56 -9.13
C SER A 101 -13.01 -2.51 -8.54
N ASP A 102 -13.59 -1.38 -8.14
CA ASP A 102 -12.82 -0.32 -7.49
C ASP A 102 -12.15 -0.82 -6.22
N SER A 103 -10.97 -0.28 -5.95
CA SER A 103 -10.32 -0.44 -4.65
C SER A 103 -11.24 0.16 -3.57
N GLU A 104 -11.31 -0.49 -2.44
CA GLU A 104 -11.98 0.09 -1.27
C GLU A 104 -11.24 1.37 -0.84
N SER A 105 -11.95 2.31 -0.24
CA SER A 105 -11.36 3.60 0.14
C SER A 105 -10.13 3.48 1.04
N TRP A 106 -10.05 2.44 1.88
CA TRP A 106 -8.90 2.15 2.73
C TRP A 106 -7.67 1.60 1.98
N GLU A 107 -7.82 1.20 0.71
CA GLU A 107 -6.70 0.77 -0.16
C GLU A 107 -5.95 1.95 -0.79
N ARG A 108 -6.27 3.19 -0.42
CA ARG A 108 -5.56 4.40 -0.86
C ARG A 108 -4.80 5.05 0.30
N GLY A 109 -3.76 5.80 -0.03
CA GLY A 109 -2.96 6.48 0.97
C GLY A 109 -2.23 5.54 1.92
N VAL A 110 -1.86 6.03 3.10
CA VAL A 110 -1.05 5.29 4.07
C VAL A 110 -1.74 4.03 4.62
N SER A 111 -3.06 4.00 4.62
CA SER A 111 -3.84 2.87 5.11
C SER A 111 -3.62 1.58 4.30
N ASN A 112 -3.34 1.69 2.99
CA ASN A 112 -3.02 0.54 2.15
C ASN A 112 -1.80 -0.25 2.65
N TYR A 113 -0.84 0.44 3.26
CA TYR A 113 0.42 -0.15 3.73
C TYR A 113 0.39 -0.55 5.21
N TRP A 114 -0.70 -0.22 5.93
CA TRP A 114 -0.83 -0.46 7.36
C TRP A 114 -0.78 -1.94 7.76
N GLY A 115 -1.24 -2.84 6.91
CA GLY A 115 -1.21 -4.28 7.13
C GLY A 115 0.20 -4.90 7.15
N ASN A 116 1.19 -4.22 6.56
CA ASN A 116 2.59 -4.67 6.54
C ASN A 116 3.33 -4.13 7.76
N VAL A 117 4.00 -5.01 8.51
CA VAL A 117 4.68 -4.64 9.77
C VAL A 117 5.77 -3.58 9.58
N LEU A 118 6.55 -3.63 8.49
CA LEU A 118 7.58 -2.65 8.21
C LEU A 118 6.95 -1.26 8.03
N PHE A 119 6.00 -1.13 7.12
CA PHE A 119 5.38 0.16 6.83
C PHE A 119 4.56 0.68 8.01
N ARG A 120 3.81 -0.18 8.72
CA ARG A 120 3.08 0.22 9.92
C ARG A 120 4.01 0.81 10.97
N ARG A 121 5.10 0.14 11.29
CA ARG A 121 6.08 0.64 12.27
C ARG A 121 6.79 1.91 11.81
N CYS A 122 7.12 2.00 10.52
CA CYS A 122 7.62 3.23 9.92
C CYS A 122 6.63 4.40 10.11
N LEU A 123 5.36 4.20 9.74
CA LEU A 123 4.31 5.21 9.85
C LEU A 123 4.01 5.63 11.29
N GLN A 124 4.19 4.73 12.27
CA GLN A 124 4.07 5.07 13.70
C GLN A 124 5.26 5.88 14.23
N THR A 125 6.40 5.92 13.51
CA THR A 125 7.61 6.64 13.89
C THR A 125 7.56 8.07 13.34
N GLU A 126 7.60 9.08 14.24
CA GLU A 126 7.45 10.50 13.85
C GLU A 126 8.56 10.98 12.91
N SER A 127 9.82 10.63 13.21
CA SER A 127 10.96 11.01 12.36
C SER A 127 10.84 10.41 10.94
N PHE A 128 10.29 9.20 10.82
CA PHE A 128 10.03 8.61 9.51
C PHE A 128 8.91 9.33 8.76
N ARG A 129 7.81 9.71 9.43
CA ARG A 129 6.75 10.49 8.76
C ARG A 129 7.28 11.80 8.20
N GLN A 130 8.16 12.50 8.93
CA GLN A 130 8.80 13.73 8.43
C GLN A 130 9.66 13.50 7.18
N LEU A 131 10.36 12.35 7.11
CA LEU A 131 11.07 11.93 5.89
C LEU A 131 10.11 11.61 4.75
N LEU A 132 9.02 10.93 5.04
CA LEU A 132 8.00 10.58 4.05
C LEU A 132 7.31 11.83 3.51
N ASP A 133 6.95 12.79 4.35
CA ASP A 133 6.39 14.08 3.96
C ASP A 133 7.34 14.83 3.01
N THR A 134 8.63 14.86 3.36
CA THR A 134 9.66 15.46 2.51
C THR A 134 9.77 14.74 1.16
N ALA A 135 9.79 13.42 1.17
CA ALA A 135 9.86 12.62 -0.05
C ALA A 135 8.62 12.82 -0.95
N MET A 136 7.43 12.92 -0.35
CA MET A 136 6.19 13.24 -1.08
C MET A 136 6.27 14.59 -1.77
N ASP A 137 6.67 15.65 -1.05
CA ASP A 137 6.81 17.00 -1.61
C ASP A 137 7.83 17.05 -2.75
N GLU A 138 8.99 16.41 -2.56
CA GLU A 138 10.05 16.40 -3.56
C GLU A 138 9.66 15.61 -4.81
N LEU A 139 9.04 14.44 -4.65
CA LEU A 139 8.58 13.63 -5.78
C LEU A 139 7.43 14.32 -6.52
N TYR A 140 6.47 14.91 -5.81
CA TYR A 140 5.39 15.65 -6.43
C TYR A 140 5.91 16.86 -7.23
N ALA A 141 6.85 17.62 -6.67
CA ALA A 141 7.50 18.72 -7.39
C ALA A 141 8.31 18.22 -8.62
N TYR A 142 8.92 17.04 -8.53
CA TYR A 142 9.64 16.42 -9.64
C TYR A 142 8.69 15.89 -10.72
N MET A 143 7.60 15.22 -10.34
CA MET A 143 6.57 14.63 -11.20
C MET A 143 5.48 15.65 -11.56
N ASN A 144 5.85 16.92 -11.76
CA ASN A 144 4.89 17.97 -12.10
C ASN A 144 4.25 17.74 -13.48
N GLN A 145 3.16 18.48 -13.75
CA GLN A 145 2.35 18.34 -14.94
C GLN A 145 3.17 18.42 -16.23
N ASP A 146 4.00 19.46 -16.38
CA ASP A 146 4.81 19.68 -17.60
C ASP A 146 5.73 18.49 -17.89
N ARG A 147 6.33 17.91 -16.85
CA ARG A 147 7.20 16.76 -16.98
C ARG A 147 6.43 15.50 -17.35
N ILE A 148 5.31 15.23 -16.69
CA ILE A 148 4.46 14.06 -16.97
C ILE A 148 3.93 14.14 -18.39
N GLU A 149 3.37 15.28 -18.82
CA GLU A 149 2.90 15.47 -20.18
C GLU A 149 4.01 15.31 -21.23
N SER A 150 5.20 15.83 -20.94
CA SER A 150 6.37 15.66 -21.81
C SER A 150 6.81 14.20 -21.93
N MET A 151 6.82 13.45 -20.84
CA MET A 151 7.14 12.00 -20.84
C MET A 151 6.09 11.23 -21.60
N LEU A 152 4.81 11.48 -21.36
CA LEU A 152 3.70 10.83 -22.08
C LEU A 152 3.78 11.10 -23.58
N ALA A 153 4.01 12.35 -24.00
CA ALA A 153 4.18 12.68 -25.40
C ALA A 153 5.37 11.94 -26.05
N HIS A 154 6.47 11.83 -25.33
CA HIS A 154 7.65 11.08 -25.80
C HIS A 154 7.36 9.58 -25.98
N TYR A 155 6.84 8.92 -24.93
CA TYR A 155 6.56 7.48 -24.97
C TYR A 155 5.43 7.14 -25.95
N ARG A 156 4.39 7.99 -26.02
CA ARG A 156 3.33 7.87 -27.00
C ARG A 156 3.89 7.88 -28.42
N GLY A 157 4.78 8.81 -28.75
CA GLY A 157 5.44 8.89 -30.06
C GLY A 157 6.22 7.63 -30.44
N VAL A 158 6.63 6.83 -29.46
CA VAL A 158 7.34 5.56 -29.69
C VAL A 158 6.40 4.36 -29.75
N THR A 159 5.37 4.32 -28.90
CA THR A 159 4.57 3.10 -28.64
C THR A 159 3.26 3.06 -29.41
N GLU A 160 2.64 4.20 -29.71
CA GLU A 160 1.28 4.27 -30.26
C GLU A 160 1.15 3.53 -31.61
N GLU A 161 2.15 3.65 -32.48
CA GLU A 161 2.16 2.93 -33.76
C GLU A 161 2.06 1.41 -33.57
N TYR A 162 2.68 0.87 -32.53
CA TYR A 162 2.70 -0.57 -32.27
C TYR A 162 1.41 -1.02 -31.59
N VAL A 163 0.93 -0.28 -30.60
CA VAL A 163 -0.30 -0.60 -29.84
C VAL A 163 -1.51 -0.73 -30.78
N TRP A 164 -1.66 0.17 -31.75
CA TRP A 164 -2.79 0.20 -32.67
C TRP A 164 -2.57 -0.58 -33.96
N ARG A 165 -1.43 -1.26 -34.10
CA ARG A 165 -1.09 -2.09 -35.26
C ARG A 165 -1.40 -3.58 -35.00
N MET A 166 -1.72 -4.31 -36.07
CA MET A 166 -1.89 -5.76 -35.97
C MET A 166 -0.53 -6.47 -35.70
N PRO A 167 -0.43 -7.47 -34.81
CA PRO A 167 -1.55 -8.11 -34.11
C PRO A 167 -1.94 -7.46 -32.78
N ASP A 168 -1.14 -6.52 -32.21
CA ASP A 168 -1.26 -6.00 -30.85
C ASP A 168 -2.62 -5.35 -30.59
N ARG A 169 -3.17 -4.67 -31.58
CA ARG A 169 -4.52 -4.09 -31.54
C ARG A 169 -5.62 -5.09 -31.12
N LEU A 170 -5.44 -6.39 -31.38
CA LEU A 170 -6.43 -7.41 -30.99
C LEU A 170 -6.49 -7.64 -29.47
N TYR A 171 -5.46 -7.25 -28.76
CA TYR A 171 -5.31 -7.46 -27.32
C TYR A 171 -5.52 -6.19 -26.49
N VAL A 172 -5.68 -5.04 -27.13
CA VAL A 172 -5.99 -3.79 -26.44
C VAL A 172 -7.43 -3.82 -25.94
N PRO A 173 -7.68 -3.77 -24.62
CA PRO A 173 -9.02 -3.96 -24.05
C PRO A 173 -9.92 -2.71 -24.16
N ILE A 174 -9.38 -1.58 -24.58
CA ILE A 174 -10.05 -0.27 -24.65
C ILE A 174 -10.03 0.30 -26.07
N THR A 175 -10.92 1.25 -26.34
CA THR A 175 -10.94 1.97 -27.62
C THR A 175 -9.84 3.03 -27.66
N HIS A 176 -9.57 3.58 -28.83
CA HIS A 176 -8.62 4.69 -28.98
C HIS A 176 -9.07 5.95 -28.20
N GLU A 177 -10.37 6.25 -28.18
CA GLU A 177 -10.93 7.36 -27.41
C GLU A 177 -10.72 7.15 -25.90
N GLN A 178 -10.99 5.95 -25.40
CA GLN A 178 -10.74 5.58 -24.00
C GLN A 178 -9.24 5.61 -23.64
N TYR A 179 -8.37 5.25 -24.58
CA TYR A 179 -6.92 5.38 -24.39
C TYR A 179 -6.49 6.85 -24.19
N GLU A 180 -7.07 7.77 -24.97
CA GLU A 180 -6.83 9.22 -24.76
C GLU A 180 -7.32 9.66 -23.38
N GLU A 181 -8.51 9.24 -22.95
CA GLU A 181 -9.04 9.53 -21.61
C GLU A 181 -8.10 9.03 -20.50
N VAL A 182 -7.52 7.84 -20.66
CA VAL A 182 -6.53 7.30 -19.70
C VAL A 182 -5.27 8.15 -19.67
N LEU A 183 -4.72 8.55 -20.82
CA LEU A 183 -3.53 9.40 -20.86
C LEU A 183 -3.78 10.79 -20.25
N GLU A 184 -4.95 11.37 -20.50
CA GLU A 184 -5.34 12.66 -19.91
C GLU A 184 -5.58 12.58 -18.41
N SER A 185 -5.88 11.40 -17.85
CA SER A 185 -6.12 11.21 -16.41
C SER A 185 -4.83 11.04 -15.59
N ILE A 186 -3.70 10.76 -16.21
CA ILE A 186 -2.46 10.41 -15.49
C ILE A 186 -1.99 11.52 -14.55
N TRP A 187 -1.92 12.76 -15.01
CA TRP A 187 -1.55 13.86 -14.13
C TRP A 187 -2.61 14.15 -13.05
N PRO A 188 -3.90 14.25 -13.38
CA PRO A 188 -4.94 14.36 -12.36
C PRO A 188 -4.92 13.26 -11.29
N GLU A 189 -4.59 12.01 -11.66
CA GLU A 189 -4.46 10.93 -10.67
C GLU A 189 -3.30 11.17 -9.69
N ILE A 190 -2.16 11.66 -10.16
CA ILE A 190 -1.00 12.02 -9.32
C ILE A 190 -1.36 13.18 -8.37
N ASP A 191 -2.02 14.22 -8.90
CA ASP A 191 -2.43 15.40 -8.14
C ASP A 191 -3.42 15.03 -7.02
N GLU A 192 -4.43 14.22 -7.36
CA GLU A 192 -5.39 13.69 -6.38
C GLU A 192 -4.76 12.76 -5.34
N ASP A 193 -3.77 11.94 -5.71
CA ASP A 193 -3.11 11.03 -4.78
C ASP A 193 -2.17 11.79 -3.83
N TYR A 194 -1.57 12.90 -4.29
CA TYR A 194 -0.83 13.81 -3.41
C TYR A 194 -1.75 14.44 -2.36
N ASP A 195 -2.90 15.00 -2.77
CA ASP A 195 -3.86 15.57 -1.83
C ASP A 195 -4.40 14.50 -0.86
N TYR A 196 -4.71 13.31 -1.38
CA TYR A 196 -5.22 12.20 -0.56
C TYR A 196 -4.19 11.65 0.43
N TYR A 197 -2.90 11.74 0.14
CA TYR A 197 -1.85 11.38 1.09
C TYR A 197 -2.02 12.12 2.42
N TRP A 198 -2.18 13.45 2.36
CA TRP A 198 -2.38 14.28 3.55
C TRP A 198 -3.72 14.00 4.25
N GLU A 199 -4.77 13.79 3.47
CA GLU A 199 -6.08 13.43 4.01
C GLU A 199 -6.07 12.07 4.71
N SER A 200 -5.30 11.11 4.20
CA SER A 200 -5.29 9.74 4.72
C SER A 200 -4.82 9.62 6.17
N TYR A 201 -4.07 10.60 6.70
CA TYR A 201 -3.69 10.67 8.12
C TYR A 201 -4.85 11.08 9.05
N HIS A 202 -5.94 11.60 8.51
CA HIS A 202 -7.14 11.95 9.29
C HIS A 202 -8.13 10.77 9.39
N ASN A 203 -7.86 9.67 8.73
CA ASN A 203 -8.71 8.49 8.77
C ASN A 203 -8.14 7.46 9.76
N PRO A 204 -9.00 6.80 10.56
CA PRO A 204 -8.57 5.65 11.36
C PRO A 204 -8.00 4.54 10.49
N MET A 205 -6.92 3.90 10.96
CA MET A 205 -6.25 2.85 10.21
C MET A 205 -7.03 1.53 10.21
N PRO A 206 -6.89 0.71 9.15
CA PRO A 206 -7.47 -0.63 9.12
C PRO A 206 -7.05 -1.46 10.33
N PHE A 207 -7.93 -2.33 10.81
CA PHE A 207 -7.72 -3.17 11.97
C PHE A 207 -8.17 -4.61 11.69
N TYR A 208 -7.65 -5.54 12.48
CA TYR A 208 -8.01 -6.94 12.35
C TYR A 208 -9.38 -7.23 12.99
N ILE A 209 -10.21 -7.97 12.25
CA ILE A 209 -11.48 -8.49 12.75
C ILE A 209 -11.31 -9.99 13.04
N GLY A 210 -11.51 -10.38 14.29
CA GLY A 210 -11.40 -11.75 14.74
C GLY A 210 -12.49 -12.64 14.13
N THR A 211 -12.21 -13.94 14.04
CA THR A 211 -13.20 -14.90 13.54
C THR A 211 -14.41 -14.97 14.49
N PRO A 212 -15.64 -14.72 13.99
CA PRO A 212 -16.84 -14.83 14.80
C PRO A 212 -17.01 -16.23 15.40
N SER A 213 -17.42 -16.33 16.65
CA SER A 213 -17.68 -17.61 17.32
C SER A 213 -19.06 -17.64 17.96
N LEU A 214 -19.70 -18.82 17.94
CA LEU A 214 -20.99 -19.03 18.58
C LEU A 214 -20.80 -19.89 19.86
N GLN A 215 -21.04 -19.28 21.02
CA GLN A 215 -20.91 -19.97 22.31
C GLN A 215 -22.23 -19.87 23.09
N ASN A 216 -22.79 -21.02 23.44
CA ASN A 216 -24.08 -21.11 24.20
C ASN A 216 -25.23 -20.29 23.56
N GLY A 217 -25.28 -20.21 22.23
CA GLY A 217 -26.28 -19.44 21.50
C GLY A 217 -26.04 -17.93 21.44
N VAL A 218 -24.90 -17.46 21.94
CA VAL A 218 -24.46 -16.06 21.86
C VAL A 218 -23.37 -15.95 20.80
N LEU A 219 -23.54 -15.04 19.84
CA LEU A 219 -22.52 -14.68 18.85
C LEU A 219 -21.51 -13.76 19.52
N GLN A 220 -20.25 -14.17 19.49
CA GLN A 220 -19.12 -13.37 19.95
C GLN A 220 -18.37 -12.80 18.77
N LEU A 221 -18.15 -11.52 18.79
CA LEU A 221 -17.35 -10.76 17.81
C LEU A 221 -16.17 -10.12 18.55
N SER A 222 -15.05 -10.04 17.89
CA SER A 222 -13.86 -9.36 18.41
C SER A 222 -13.15 -8.65 17.27
N TRP A 223 -12.53 -7.54 17.58
CA TRP A 223 -11.66 -6.80 16.66
C TRP A 223 -10.60 -6.03 17.46
N ASP A 224 -9.51 -5.69 16.77
CA ASP A 224 -8.44 -4.89 17.35
C ASP A 224 -8.84 -3.40 17.36
N THR A 225 -8.20 -2.63 18.24
CA THR A 225 -8.36 -1.17 18.23
C THR A 225 -7.71 -0.61 16.96
N SER A 226 -8.48 0.20 16.23
CA SER A 226 -7.90 1.00 15.14
C SER A 226 -6.89 2.00 15.69
N TYR A 227 -5.90 2.35 14.87
CA TYR A 227 -4.94 3.40 15.19
C TYR A 227 -5.37 4.71 14.54
N ASP A 228 -5.24 5.79 15.27
CA ASP A 228 -5.50 7.16 14.80
C ASP A 228 -4.26 8.04 15.02
N PHE A 229 -3.80 8.71 13.96
CA PHE A 229 -2.61 9.55 14.01
C PHE A 229 -2.82 10.86 14.79
N ASN A 230 -4.08 11.31 14.93
CA ASN A 230 -4.46 12.54 15.58
C ASN A 230 -4.85 12.31 17.05
N ALA A 231 -4.84 11.06 17.52
CA ALA A 231 -5.27 10.63 18.85
C ALA A 231 -6.72 11.07 19.17
N GLU A 232 -7.60 11.02 18.19
CA GLU A 232 -9.02 11.29 18.36
C GLU A 232 -9.76 10.07 18.96
N ASP A 233 -10.91 10.32 19.56
CA ASP A 233 -11.74 9.26 20.11
C ASP A 233 -12.35 8.39 18.99
N ILE A 234 -12.04 7.10 18.98
CA ILE A 234 -12.52 6.15 17.98
C ILE A 234 -13.81 5.48 18.46
N SER A 235 -14.81 5.46 17.60
CA SER A 235 -16.00 4.63 17.76
C SER A 235 -16.23 3.77 16.54
N TYR A 236 -16.92 2.64 16.73
CA TYR A 236 -17.15 1.65 15.68
C TYR A 236 -18.64 1.54 15.37
N THR A 237 -18.96 1.25 14.11
CA THR A 237 -20.28 0.77 13.72
C THR A 237 -20.18 -0.74 13.46
N VAL A 238 -20.96 -1.53 14.19
CA VAL A 238 -21.03 -2.98 14.01
C VAL A 238 -22.22 -3.34 13.17
N GLU A 239 -21.99 -3.98 12.04
CA GLU A 239 -23.03 -4.42 11.12
C GLU A 239 -22.96 -5.92 10.87
N LEU A 240 -24.09 -6.60 10.89
CA LEU A 240 -24.23 -7.99 10.52
C LEU A 240 -25.28 -8.13 9.43
N ALA A 241 -24.96 -8.84 8.38
CA ALA A 241 -25.86 -9.11 7.27
C ALA A 241 -25.88 -10.61 6.92
N ARG A 242 -26.89 -11.04 6.18
CA ARG A 242 -26.99 -12.41 5.67
C ARG A 242 -26.25 -12.63 4.36
N ASP A 243 -25.80 -11.55 3.74
CA ASP A 243 -25.06 -11.55 2.49
C ASP A 243 -23.85 -10.62 2.58
N TYR A 244 -22.81 -10.90 1.82
CA TYR A 244 -21.54 -10.16 1.83
C TYR A 244 -21.65 -8.72 1.28
N GLN A 245 -22.75 -8.40 0.58
CA GLN A 245 -23.02 -7.04 0.09
C GLN A 245 -23.83 -6.20 1.07
N PHE A 246 -24.08 -6.70 2.28
CA PHE A 246 -24.84 -6.03 3.33
C PHE A 246 -26.25 -5.57 2.92
N ARG A 247 -26.89 -6.23 1.93
CA ARG A 247 -28.25 -5.90 1.48
C ARG A 247 -29.33 -6.42 2.44
N GLN A 248 -29.04 -7.51 3.16
CA GLN A 248 -29.94 -8.13 4.13
C GLN A 248 -29.39 -7.94 5.54
N MET A 249 -29.41 -6.70 6.02
CA MET A 249 -28.98 -6.32 7.36
C MET A 249 -29.83 -7.02 8.42
N VAL A 250 -29.20 -7.61 9.42
CA VAL A 250 -29.84 -8.26 10.57
C VAL A 250 -29.55 -7.57 11.90
N TYR A 251 -28.44 -6.85 11.97
CA TYR A 251 -28.03 -6.09 13.16
C TYR A 251 -27.19 -4.90 12.75
N ARG A 252 -27.38 -3.77 13.43
CA ARG A 252 -26.54 -2.58 13.32
C ARG A 252 -26.50 -1.88 14.66
N GLU A 253 -25.32 -1.55 15.13
CA GLU A 253 -25.08 -0.73 16.32
C GLU A 253 -23.99 0.29 16.01
N GLU A 254 -24.26 1.55 16.30
CA GLU A 254 -23.37 2.67 16.07
C GLU A 254 -22.73 3.13 17.38
N HIS A 255 -21.62 3.84 17.31
CA HIS A 255 -20.91 4.41 18.45
C HIS A 255 -20.47 3.37 19.51
N VAL A 256 -20.11 2.17 19.05
CA VAL A 256 -19.52 1.17 19.92
C VAL A 256 -18.10 1.60 20.28
N VAL A 257 -17.81 1.71 21.57
CA VAL A 257 -16.48 2.04 22.08
C VAL A 257 -15.89 0.80 22.73
N LEU A 258 -14.66 0.45 22.38
CA LEU A 258 -13.95 -0.66 23.01
C LEU A 258 -13.55 -0.25 24.45
N PRO A 259 -13.75 -1.14 25.46
CA PRO A 259 -13.27 -0.85 26.79
C PRO A 259 -11.74 -0.70 26.78
N MET A 260 -11.23 0.36 27.37
CA MET A 260 -9.81 0.47 27.64
C MET A 260 -9.40 -0.66 28.61
N THR A 261 -8.49 -1.52 28.18
CA THR A 261 -7.92 -2.60 28.99
C THR A 261 -6.68 -2.14 29.72
#